data_a640f4772a9d48682b70ba9fa0486ca9
#
_entry.id   a640f4772a9d48682b70ba9fa0486ca9
#
_cell.length_a   1.000
_cell.length_b   1.000
_cell.length_c   1.000
_cell.angle_alpha   90.00
_cell.angle_beta   90.00
_cell.angle_gamma   90.00
#
_symmetry.space_group_name_H-M   'P 1'
#
loop_
_entity.id
_entity.type
_entity.pdbx_description
1 polymer ?
#
loop_
_entity_poly.entity_id
_entity_poly.type
_entity_poly.pdbx_seq_one_letter_code
_entity_poly.pdbx_strand_id
1 'polypeptide(L)'
;MHEIIYRGTRYRTHGELPTLGSYAPDVSLVNTRLQDVSLANFMGMRKVLNIFPSIDTPVCAKSVIVFNKLAEDHGDVAMLMVSYDLPFAHARFHQEHALENVEGLSAIRHAGFGENYGVQILEGPLAGMFARAVVVLDENNTVVYREQIADIDNEPNYVAAYKALGIDVDPLELEI
;
A
#
# COMPACT_ATOMS: atom_id res chain seq x y z
N MET A 1 16.12 -11.56 -0.21
CA MET A 1 15.99 -10.75 1.02
C MET A 1 16.26 -9.31 0.61
N HIS A 2 15.25 -8.47 0.68
CA HIS A 2 15.40 -7.05 0.36
C HIS A 2 15.85 -6.25 1.59
N GLU A 3 16.42 -5.09 1.33
CA GLU A 3 16.84 -4.14 2.36
C GLU A 3 16.11 -2.82 2.15
N ILE A 4 15.85 -2.13 3.26
CA ILE A 4 15.38 -0.74 3.27
C ILE A 4 16.41 0.12 4.00
N ILE A 5 16.40 1.42 3.70
CA ILE A 5 17.18 2.43 4.40
C ILE A 5 16.21 3.25 5.27
N TYR A 6 16.57 3.40 6.54
CA TYR A 6 15.90 4.31 7.45
C TYR A 6 16.95 5.11 8.23
N ARG A 7 16.90 6.44 8.12
CA ARG A 7 17.87 7.36 8.73
C ARG A 7 19.33 6.98 8.44
N GLY A 8 19.61 6.60 7.20
CA GLY A 8 20.94 6.23 6.72
C GLY A 8 21.43 4.83 7.11
N THR A 9 20.64 4.05 7.82
CA THR A 9 20.98 2.66 8.21
C THR A 9 20.14 1.67 7.42
N ARG A 10 20.76 0.55 7.01
CA ARG A 10 20.09 -0.53 6.26
C ARG A 10 19.48 -1.54 7.22
N TYR A 11 18.27 -1.98 6.90
CA TYR A 11 17.53 -3.02 7.61
C TYR A 11 16.92 -4.00 6.63
N ARG A 12 16.85 -5.26 7.02
CA ARG A 12 16.34 -6.35 6.17
C ARG A 12 14.82 -6.45 6.25
N THR A 13 14.19 -6.86 5.13
CA THR A 13 12.81 -7.30 5.08
C THR A 13 12.71 -8.81 4.98
N HIS A 14 11.53 -9.38 5.28
CA HIS A 14 11.29 -10.83 5.31
C HIS A 14 11.56 -11.52 3.96
N GLY A 15 11.34 -10.85 2.84
CA GLY A 15 11.49 -11.46 1.52
C GLY A 15 11.49 -10.42 0.42
N GLU A 16 10.79 -10.75 -0.67
CA GLU A 16 10.59 -9.91 -1.82
C GLU A 16 9.11 -9.73 -2.11
N LEU A 17 8.75 -8.63 -2.76
CA LEU A 17 7.40 -8.42 -3.28
C LEU A 17 7.00 -9.54 -4.24
N PRO A 18 5.70 -9.85 -4.37
CA PRO A 18 5.19 -10.83 -5.31
C PRO A 18 5.72 -10.57 -6.73
N THR A 19 6.03 -11.63 -7.45
CA THR A 19 6.66 -11.55 -8.77
C THR A 19 5.71 -10.98 -9.82
N LEU A 20 6.23 -10.16 -10.74
CA LEU A 20 5.46 -9.70 -11.91
C LEU A 20 4.89 -10.90 -12.69
N GLY A 21 3.61 -10.82 -13.05
CA GLY A 21 2.89 -11.87 -13.77
C GLY A 21 2.38 -13.02 -12.89
N SER A 22 2.72 -13.06 -11.60
CA SER A 22 2.14 -14.03 -10.66
C SER A 22 0.82 -13.53 -10.07
N TYR A 23 0.02 -14.45 -9.55
CA TYR A 23 -1.12 -14.09 -8.71
C TYR A 23 -0.64 -13.51 -7.38
N ALA A 24 -1.23 -12.40 -6.98
CA ALA A 24 -0.95 -11.80 -5.68
C ALA A 24 -1.45 -12.72 -4.54
N PRO A 25 -0.70 -12.85 -3.43
CA PRO A 25 -1.18 -13.57 -2.26
C PRO A 25 -2.48 -12.96 -1.73
N ASP A 26 -3.52 -13.77 -1.59
CA ASP A 26 -4.79 -13.33 -1.02
C ASP A 26 -4.74 -13.48 0.51
N VAL A 27 -4.53 -12.37 1.20
CA VAL A 27 -4.46 -12.31 2.66
C VAL A 27 -5.62 -11.47 3.16
N SER A 28 -6.35 -11.99 4.14
CA SER A 28 -7.41 -11.24 4.78
C SER A 28 -6.85 -10.08 5.61
N LEU A 29 -7.47 -8.91 5.50
CA LEU A 29 -7.15 -7.67 6.22
C LEU A 29 -8.42 -7.13 6.88
N VAL A 30 -8.30 -6.14 7.76
CA VAL A 30 -9.45 -5.56 8.48
C VAL A 30 -9.70 -4.14 7.99
N ASN A 31 -10.90 -3.86 7.51
CA ASN A 31 -11.30 -2.52 7.09
C ASN A 31 -11.67 -1.61 8.27
N THR A 32 -11.96 -0.35 7.99
CA THR A 32 -12.34 0.65 9.01
C THR A 32 -13.68 0.36 9.71
N ARG A 33 -14.48 -0.57 9.18
CA ARG A 33 -15.73 -1.06 9.79
C ARG A 33 -15.54 -2.35 10.58
N LEU A 34 -14.28 -2.75 10.83
CA LEU A 34 -13.90 -3.96 11.56
C LEU A 34 -14.29 -5.28 10.86
N GLN A 35 -14.52 -5.23 9.56
CA GLN A 35 -14.84 -6.39 8.73
C GLN A 35 -13.58 -6.96 8.10
N ASP A 36 -13.51 -8.28 8.01
CA ASP A 36 -12.45 -8.94 7.25
C ASP A 36 -12.71 -8.78 5.75
N VAL A 37 -11.69 -8.32 5.02
CA VAL A 37 -11.69 -8.15 3.57
C VAL A 37 -10.44 -8.76 2.97
N SER A 38 -10.58 -9.30 1.78
CA SER A 38 -9.49 -9.86 1.00
C SER A 38 -9.58 -9.37 -0.46
N LEU A 39 -8.63 -9.77 -1.31
CA LEU A 39 -8.68 -9.42 -2.73
C LEU A 39 -9.96 -9.91 -3.43
N ALA A 40 -10.59 -10.98 -2.91
CA ALA A 40 -11.86 -11.49 -3.43
C ALA A 40 -13.01 -10.48 -3.33
N ASN A 41 -12.96 -9.56 -2.36
CA ASN A 41 -13.95 -8.48 -2.22
C ASN A 41 -13.87 -7.43 -3.35
N PHE A 42 -12.73 -7.39 -4.06
CA PHE A 42 -12.45 -6.45 -5.14
C PHE A 42 -12.29 -7.18 -6.50
N MET A 43 -12.86 -8.37 -6.65
CA MET A 43 -12.76 -9.16 -7.88
C MET A 43 -13.33 -8.38 -9.07
N GLY A 44 -12.63 -8.42 -10.21
CA GLY A 44 -13.01 -7.69 -11.42
C GLY A 44 -12.58 -6.22 -11.45
N MET A 45 -12.04 -5.68 -10.34
CA MET A 45 -11.45 -4.35 -10.29
C MET A 45 -9.92 -4.43 -10.40
N ARG A 46 -9.30 -3.45 -11.05
CA ARG A 46 -7.86 -3.21 -10.92
C ARG A 46 -7.59 -2.68 -9.51
N LYS A 47 -6.42 -2.95 -8.96
CA LYS A 47 -6.10 -2.59 -7.57
C LYS A 47 -4.73 -1.96 -7.45
N VAL A 48 -4.61 -0.97 -6.57
CA VAL A 48 -3.34 -0.47 -6.06
C VAL A 48 -3.27 -0.78 -4.57
N LEU A 49 -2.25 -1.54 -4.16
CA LEU A 49 -1.90 -1.72 -2.76
C LEU A 49 -0.77 -0.74 -2.43
N ASN A 50 -1.09 0.28 -1.65
CA ASN A 50 -0.11 1.18 -1.05
C ASN A 50 0.20 0.66 0.36
N ILE A 51 1.38 0.09 0.52
CA ILE A 51 1.84 -0.57 1.76
C ILE A 51 2.84 0.35 2.44
N PHE A 52 2.68 0.58 3.74
CA PHE A 52 3.52 1.55 4.45
C PHE A 52 3.65 1.24 5.96
N PRO A 53 4.65 1.82 6.64
CA PRO A 53 4.89 1.58 8.08
C PRO A 53 3.75 2.04 8.98
N SER A 54 3.28 3.27 8.83
CA SER A 54 2.21 3.84 9.66
C SER A 54 1.58 5.07 9.01
N ILE A 55 0.25 5.17 9.10
CA ILE A 55 -0.53 6.33 8.67
C ILE A 55 -0.14 7.61 9.41
N ASP A 56 0.44 7.48 10.58
CA ASP A 56 0.85 8.62 11.43
C ASP A 56 2.27 9.13 11.11
N THR A 57 2.90 8.70 10.01
CA THR A 57 4.15 9.27 9.51
C THR A 57 3.91 10.18 8.31
N PRO A 58 4.69 11.29 8.14
CA PRO A 58 4.41 12.32 7.13
C PRO A 58 4.34 11.80 5.70
N VAL A 59 5.31 10.97 5.29
CA VAL A 59 5.36 10.45 3.91
C VAL A 59 4.26 9.42 3.66
N CYS A 60 3.91 8.59 4.66
CA CYS A 60 2.79 7.65 4.53
C CYS A 60 1.46 8.40 4.40
N ALA A 61 1.22 9.38 5.28
CA ALA A 61 0.05 10.24 5.23
C ALA A 61 -0.09 10.91 3.86
N LYS A 62 0.99 11.51 3.36
CA LYS A 62 1.02 12.14 2.03
C LYS A 62 0.67 11.14 0.93
N SER A 63 1.25 9.95 0.94
CA SER A 63 0.98 8.94 -0.09
C SER A 63 -0.50 8.54 -0.15
N VAL A 64 -1.16 8.44 1.01
CA VAL A 64 -2.60 8.12 1.07
C VAL A 64 -3.44 9.26 0.48
N ILE A 65 -3.11 10.51 0.79
CA ILE A 65 -3.80 11.70 0.25
C ILE A 65 -3.61 11.78 -1.28
N VAL A 66 -2.38 11.55 -1.79
CA VAL A 66 -2.10 11.54 -3.23
C VAL A 66 -2.91 10.45 -3.93
N PHE A 67 -2.89 9.21 -3.43
CA PHE A 67 -3.67 8.14 -4.03
C PHE A 67 -5.18 8.39 -3.97
N ASN A 68 -5.68 9.01 -2.89
CA ASN A 68 -7.09 9.40 -2.81
C ASN A 68 -7.48 10.39 -3.91
N LYS A 69 -6.65 11.42 -4.11
CA LYS A 69 -6.87 12.42 -5.16
C LYS A 69 -6.85 11.80 -6.56
N LEU A 70 -5.85 10.96 -6.84
CA LEU A 70 -5.74 10.26 -8.11
C LEU A 70 -6.91 9.29 -8.37
N ALA A 71 -7.56 8.80 -7.33
CA ALA A 71 -8.70 7.89 -7.45
C ALA A 71 -10.04 8.60 -7.75
N GLU A 72 -10.12 9.92 -7.62
CA GLU A 72 -11.38 10.68 -7.78
C GLU A 72 -12.05 10.41 -9.14
N ASP A 73 -11.26 10.32 -10.20
CA ASP A 73 -11.75 10.09 -11.57
C ASP A 73 -11.66 8.61 -12.00
N HIS A 74 -11.27 7.70 -11.10
CA HIS A 74 -10.98 6.29 -11.40
C HIS A 74 -11.67 5.31 -10.44
N GLY A 75 -13.00 5.43 -10.33
CA GLY A 75 -13.82 4.58 -9.43
C GLY A 75 -13.82 3.08 -9.78
N ASP A 76 -13.22 2.69 -10.90
CA ASP A 76 -13.01 1.30 -11.32
C ASP A 76 -11.72 0.69 -10.76
N VAL A 77 -10.91 1.47 -10.04
CA VAL A 77 -9.68 1.03 -9.39
C VAL A 77 -9.87 1.04 -7.86
N ALA A 78 -9.62 -0.09 -7.22
CA ALA A 78 -9.61 -0.18 -5.76
C ALA A 78 -8.27 0.30 -5.21
N MET A 79 -8.28 1.37 -4.41
CA MET A 79 -7.11 1.94 -3.75
C MET A 79 -7.03 1.44 -2.31
N LEU A 80 -6.13 0.48 -2.05
CA LEU A 80 -6.02 -0.24 -0.79
C LEU A 80 -4.79 0.25 -0.01
N MET A 81 -5.04 0.88 1.14
CA MET A 81 -4.02 1.46 2.02
C MET A 81 -3.72 0.49 3.15
N VAL A 82 -2.55 -0.16 3.13
CA VAL A 82 -2.24 -1.31 3.99
C VAL A 82 -1.11 -1.01 4.98
N SER A 83 -1.39 -1.19 6.26
CA SER A 83 -0.41 -1.08 7.35
C SER A 83 -0.79 -1.95 8.55
N TYR A 84 0.03 -1.93 9.61
CA TYR A 84 -0.33 -2.51 10.92
C TYR A 84 -1.11 -1.54 11.81
N ASP A 85 -1.35 -0.31 11.39
CA ASP A 85 -2.20 0.60 12.15
C ASP A 85 -3.55 -0.04 12.46
N LEU A 86 -4.11 0.29 13.60
CA LEU A 86 -5.45 -0.16 13.95
C LEU A 86 -6.48 0.40 12.95
N PRO A 87 -7.57 -0.33 12.69
CA PRO A 87 -8.66 0.18 11.84
C PRO A 87 -9.19 1.55 12.27
N PHE A 88 -9.14 1.84 13.57
CA PHE A 88 -9.53 3.13 14.15
C PHE A 88 -8.61 4.27 13.73
N ALA A 89 -7.29 4.03 13.60
CA ALA A 89 -6.34 5.02 13.14
C ALA A 89 -6.59 5.37 11.66
N HIS A 90 -6.83 4.36 10.81
CA HIS A 90 -7.25 4.56 9.43
C HIS A 90 -8.56 5.36 9.35
N ALA A 91 -9.57 4.99 10.14
CA ALA A 91 -10.87 5.69 10.15
C ALA A 91 -10.72 7.16 10.56
N ARG A 92 -9.95 7.44 11.62
CA ARG A 92 -9.66 8.80 12.07
C ARG A 92 -9.00 9.61 10.96
N PHE A 93 -7.95 9.08 10.33
CA PHE A 93 -7.21 9.76 9.27
C PHE A 93 -8.12 10.04 8.05
N HIS A 94 -8.93 9.08 7.64
CA HIS A 94 -9.88 9.27 6.53
C HIS A 94 -10.89 10.38 6.85
N GLN A 95 -11.40 10.42 8.07
CA GLN A 95 -12.34 11.46 8.50
C GLN A 95 -11.68 12.85 8.56
N GLU A 96 -10.48 12.95 9.14
CA GLU A 96 -9.74 14.21 9.26
C GLU A 96 -9.40 14.83 7.91
N HIS A 97 -9.14 14.01 6.88
CA HIS A 97 -8.75 14.45 5.55
C HIS A 97 -9.85 14.30 4.49
N ALA A 98 -11.09 13.95 4.89
CA ALA A 98 -12.22 13.75 3.98
C ALA A 98 -11.89 12.78 2.80
N LEU A 99 -11.24 11.64 3.10
CA LEU A 99 -10.82 10.67 2.09
C LEU A 99 -11.94 9.68 1.79
N GLU A 100 -12.48 9.70 0.57
CA GLU A 100 -13.62 8.87 0.16
C GLU A 100 -13.26 7.82 -0.91
N ASN A 101 -12.06 7.93 -1.52
CA ASN A 101 -11.66 7.13 -2.68
C ASN A 101 -10.59 6.08 -2.36
N VAL A 102 -10.24 5.91 -1.09
CA VAL A 102 -9.28 4.91 -0.61
C VAL A 102 -9.89 4.06 0.49
N GLU A 103 -9.46 2.81 0.60
CA GLU A 103 -9.84 1.91 1.67
C GLU A 103 -8.66 1.64 2.61
N GLY A 104 -8.79 1.98 3.89
CA GLY A 104 -7.81 1.68 4.92
C GLY A 104 -7.95 0.23 5.39
N LEU A 105 -6.87 -0.52 5.29
CA LEU A 105 -6.82 -1.94 5.62
C LEU A 105 -5.72 -2.23 6.63
N SER A 106 -6.10 -2.78 7.77
CA SER A 106 -5.20 -3.15 8.85
C SER A 106 -4.82 -4.63 8.80
N ALA A 107 -3.53 -4.91 8.94
CA ALA A 107 -3.03 -6.28 9.09
C ALA A 107 -3.00 -6.76 10.55
N ILE A 108 -3.56 -6.01 11.50
CA ILE A 108 -3.46 -6.30 12.94
C ILE A 108 -3.95 -7.70 13.33
N ARG A 109 -4.87 -8.26 12.56
CA ARG A 109 -5.47 -9.57 12.82
C ARG A 109 -4.82 -10.70 12.02
N HIS A 110 -4.07 -10.35 10.96
CA HIS A 110 -3.53 -11.30 9.99
C HIS A 110 -2.06 -11.02 9.70
N ALA A 111 -1.18 -11.49 10.61
CA ALA A 111 0.26 -11.24 10.57
C ALA A 111 0.96 -11.77 9.30
N GLY A 112 0.37 -12.73 8.60
CA GLY A 112 0.96 -13.32 7.39
C GLY A 112 1.07 -12.39 6.18
N PHE A 113 0.39 -11.22 6.18
CA PHE A 113 0.50 -10.29 5.06
C PHE A 113 1.94 -9.84 4.81
N GLY A 114 2.64 -9.41 5.87
CA GLY A 114 4.01 -8.92 5.77
C GLY A 114 5.01 -9.96 5.25
N GLU A 115 4.80 -11.22 5.61
CA GLU A 115 5.59 -12.35 5.13
C GLU A 115 5.26 -12.68 3.67
N ASN A 116 3.99 -12.82 3.33
CA ASN A 116 3.53 -13.19 2.00
C ASN A 116 3.87 -12.14 0.94
N TYR A 117 3.87 -10.86 1.31
CA TYR A 117 4.27 -9.77 0.43
C TYR A 117 5.76 -9.40 0.57
N GLY A 118 6.51 -10.03 1.48
CA GLY A 118 7.93 -9.80 1.67
C GLY A 118 8.28 -8.43 2.24
N VAL A 119 7.33 -7.72 2.84
CA VAL A 119 7.48 -6.32 3.27
C VAL A 119 7.71 -6.14 4.76
N GLN A 120 7.62 -7.20 5.58
CA GLN A 120 7.84 -7.06 7.00
C GLN A 120 9.30 -6.73 7.31
N ILE A 121 9.54 -5.64 8.03
CA ILE A 121 10.87 -5.23 8.49
C ILE A 121 11.26 -6.12 9.67
N LEU A 122 12.44 -6.74 9.58
CA LEU A 122 12.87 -7.77 10.55
C LEU A 122 13.64 -7.21 11.75
N GLU A 123 14.23 -6.02 11.60
CA GLU A 123 15.16 -5.48 12.58
C GLU A 123 15.14 -3.95 12.62
N GLY A 124 15.76 -3.38 13.64
CA GLY A 124 15.86 -1.94 13.81
C GLY A 124 14.61 -1.30 14.45
N PRO A 125 14.55 0.04 14.44
CA PRO A 125 13.47 0.79 15.13
C PRO A 125 12.08 0.53 14.55
N LEU A 126 12.00 0.10 13.28
CA LEU A 126 10.74 -0.18 12.60
C LEU A 126 10.44 -1.69 12.51
N ALA A 127 11.14 -2.52 13.27
CA ALA A 127 10.92 -3.97 13.26
C ALA A 127 9.45 -4.32 13.52
N GLY A 128 8.92 -5.25 12.73
CA GLY A 128 7.51 -5.65 12.77
C GLY A 128 6.56 -4.81 11.93
N MET A 129 6.95 -3.59 11.52
CA MET A 129 6.17 -2.76 10.60
C MET A 129 6.43 -3.19 9.14
N PHE A 130 5.67 -2.62 8.22
CA PHE A 130 5.89 -2.84 6.79
C PHE A 130 6.86 -1.83 6.19
N ALA A 131 7.68 -2.30 5.27
CA ALA A 131 8.42 -1.44 4.35
C ALA A 131 7.44 -0.69 3.44
N ARG A 132 7.87 0.46 2.90
CA ARG A 132 7.07 1.18 1.91
C ARG A 132 7.15 0.46 0.57
N ALA A 133 5.99 0.08 0.04
CA ALA A 133 5.89 -0.58 -1.24
C ALA A 133 4.56 -0.26 -1.94
N VAL A 134 4.56 -0.35 -3.26
CA VAL A 134 3.37 -0.28 -4.09
C VAL A 134 3.28 -1.53 -4.95
N VAL A 135 2.13 -2.18 -4.96
CA VAL A 135 1.81 -3.32 -5.81
C VAL A 135 0.54 -3.00 -6.58
N VAL A 136 0.59 -3.14 -7.91
CA VAL A 136 -0.58 -2.95 -8.79
C VAL A 136 -1.01 -4.28 -9.35
N LEU A 137 -2.31 -4.54 -9.27
CA LEU A 137 -2.94 -5.78 -9.75
C LEU A 137 -3.95 -5.46 -10.85
N ASP A 138 -4.00 -6.35 -11.84
CA ASP A 138 -5.09 -6.35 -12.82
C ASP A 138 -6.42 -6.87 -12.22
N GLU A 139 -7.45 -6.98 -13.04
CA GLU A 139 -8.79 -7.45 -12.66
C GLU A 139 -8.78 -8.88 -12.12
N ASN A 140 -7.79 -9.69 -12.52
CA ASN A 140 -7.62 -11.09 -12.13
C ASN A 140 -6.66 -11.29 -10.95
N ASN A 141 -6.25 -10.21 -10.27
CA ASN A 141 -5.26 -10.22 -9.19
C ASN A 141 -3.85 -10.62 -9.62
N THR A 142 -3.51 -10.45 -10.90
CA THR A 142 -2.15 -10.64 -11.40
C THR A 142 -1.32 -9.38 -11.13
N VAL A 143 -0.10 -9.55 -10.65
CA VAL A 143 0.83 -8.45 -10.39
C VAL A 143 1.32 -7.85 -11.71
N VAL A 144 0.96 -6.60 -12.00
CA VAL A 144 1.37 -5.86 -13.21
C VAL A 144 2.43 -4.79 -12.93
N TYR A 145 2.58 -4.39 -11.67
CA TYR A 145 3.63 -3.49 -11.22
C TYR A 145 3.98 -3.76 -9.77
N ARG A 146 5.25 -3.58 -9.41
CA ARG A 146 5.73 -3.65 -8.04
C ARG A 146 6.90 -2.71 -7.82
N GLU A 147 6.90 -2.04 -6.68
CA GLU A 147 7.97 -1.17 -6.24
C GLU A 147 8.13 -1.28 -4.73
N GLN A 148 9.33 -1.59 -4.26
CA GLN A 148 9.70 -1.39 -2.86
C GLN A 148 10.64 -0.18 -2.81
N ILE A 149 10.28 0.84 -2.05
CA ILE A 149 11.03 2.08 -1.96
C ILE A 149 12.25 1.84 -1.06
N ALA A 150 13.43 2.02 -1.63
CA ALA A 150 14.69 1.70 -0.96
C ALA A 150 14.90 2.53 0.31
N ASP A 151 14.68 3.84 0.24
CA ASP A 151 14.70 4.73 1.41
C ASP A 151 13.26 5.01 1.84
N ILE A 152 12.92 4.59 3.05
CA ILE A 152 11.55 4.61 3.54
C ILE A 152 10.99 6.04 3.70
N ASP A 153 11.86 7.04 3.74
CA ASP A 153 11.49 8.45 3.81
C ASP A 153 11.17 9.06 2.43
N ASN A 154 11.33 8.30 1.33
CA ASN A 154 10.94 8.71 -0.02
C ASN A 154 9.51 8.29 -0.37
N GLU A 155 8.87 9.07 -1.24
CA GLU A 155 7.56 8.75 -1.81
C GLU A 155 7.65 7.66 -2.87
N PRO A 156 6.55 6.90 -3.12
CA PRO A 156 6.48 5.96 -4.22
C PRO A 156 6.39 6.69 -5.58
N ASN A 157 6.67 5.97 -6.66
CA ASN A 157 6.49 6.47 -8.00
C ASN A 157 5.02 6.34 -8.45
N TYR A 158 4.21 7.34 -8.12
CA TYR A 158 2.77 7.38 -8.44
C TYR A 158 2.49 7.26 -9.93
N VAL A 159 3.27 7.97 -10.76
CA VAL A 159 3.11 7.96 -12.22
C VAL A 159 3.33 6.57 -12.79
N ALA A 160 4.37 5.86 -12.35
CA ALA A 160 4.64 4.50 -12.80
C ALA A 160 3.55 3.51 -12.36
N ALA A 161 3.02 3.65 -11.15
CA ALA A 161 1.92 2.83 -10.65
C ALA A 161 0.65 3.01 -11.49
N TYR A 162 0.27 4.27 -11.80
CA TYR A 162 -0.90 4.58 -12.64
C TYR A 162 -0.70 4.17 -14.09
N LYS A 163 0.50 4.35 -14.64
CA LYS A 163 0.82 3.87 -15.98
C LYS A 163 0.64 2.36 -16.12
N ALA A 164 0.95 1.60 -15.07
CA ALA A 164 0.71 0.16 -15.04
C ALA A 164 -0.80 -0.21 -15.07
N LEU A 165 -1.66 0.71 -14.66
CA LEU A 165 -3.12 0.61 -14.82
C LEU A 165 -3.60 1.03 -16.21
N GLY A 166 -2.70 1.49 -17.10
CA GLY A 166 -3.07 2.08 -18.39
C GLY A 166 -3.62 3.50 -18.28
N ILE A 167 -3.33 4.20 -17.18
CA ILE A 167 -3.79 5.57 -16.89
C ILE A 167 -2.59 6.50 -16.95
N ASP A 168 -2.67 7.53 -17.79
CA ASP A 168 -1.68 8.60 -17.83
C ASP A 168 -2.03 9.67 -16.78
N VAL A 169 -1.06 10.05 -15.98
CA VAL A 169 -1.19 11.06 -14.92
C VAL A 169 -0.22 12.20 -15.22
N ASP A 170 -0.71 13.43 -15.17
CA ASP A 170 0.15 14.62 -15.23
C ASP A 170 0.89 14.74 -13.88
N PRO A 171 2.24 14.76 -13.88
CA PRO A 171 3.01 14.96 -12.65
C PRO A 171 2.63 16.22 -11.88
N LEU A 172 2.09 17.25 -12.53
CA LEU A 172 1.62 18.49 -11.88
C LEU A 172 0.38 18.25 -11.00
N GLU A 173 -0.41 17.21 -11.28
CA GLU A 173 -1.57 16.84 -10.45
C GLU A 173 -1.18 16.24 -9.11
N LEU A 174 0.12 15.86 -8.95
CA LEU A 174 0.66 15.26 -7.73
C LEU A 174 1.16 16.29 -6.71
N GLU A 175 1.25 17.57 -7.11
CA GLU A 175 1.63 18.65 -6.20
C GLU A 175 0.44 18.98 -5.27
N ILE A 176 0.53 18.48 -4.03
CA ILE A 176 -0.48 18.66 -2.97
C ILE A 176 0.16 19.35 -1.78
#